data_96e0589d4080ae0dcf61a8cdabe3cdb0
#
_entry.id   96e0589d4080ae0dcf61a8cdabe3cdb0
#
_cell.length_a   1.000
_cell.length_b   1.000
_cell.length_c   1.000
_cell.angle_alpha   90.00
_cell.angle_beta   90.00
_cell.angle_gamma   90.00
#
_symmetry.space_group_name_H-M   'P 1'
#
loop_
_entity.id
_entity.type
_entity.pdbx_description
1 polymer ?
#
loop_
_entity_poly.entity_id
_entity_poly.type
_entity_poly.pdbx_seq_one_letter_code
_entity_poly.pdbx_strand_id
1 'polypeptide(L)'
;MFGDSAVFSFAKSPFAVEDCLRVSGLTEPDSLVIDYFAGSGTTGHATISLNRHDSGSRRYVLVDQGEYFDGVLKPRIQKAVYSSDWKAGQPTTNAGISHAFKVLKIESYEDALNNLTLRRDPGQQGLLERMGPGARDEYVMRYMLDVEARASLLSVEDFAKPFDYELDIAVDSAGATRRTKVDLVETFNYLIGLTVKTIDIQLARGFATVEGTLPDGKRTLILWRDCEKVDYDGLTKLCGRLAINPGDKEYDVVYVNGDHNLPTKLQASEADGGAEKELNIRQIEPEFLARMFDVADA
;
A
#
# COMPACT_ATOMS: atom_id res chain seq x y z
N MET A 1 13.31 -28.34 -1.48
CA MET A 1 12.20 -27.33 -1.38
C MET A 1 11.37 -27.26 -2.67
N PHE A 2 11.95 -27.21 -3.86
CA PHE A 2 11.24 -27.10 -5.14
C PHE A 2 11.19 -28.42 -5.98
N GLY A 3 11.52 -29.56 -5.41
CA GLY A 3 11.63 -30.83 -6.12
C GLY A 3 12.93 -30.92 -6.95
N ASP A 4 12.90 -31.69 -8.05
CA ASP A 4 14.10 -32.00 -8.84
C ASP A 4 14.37 -30.99 -9.99
N SER A 5 13.52 -29.98 -10.19
CA SER A 5 13.69 -28.97 -11.23
C SER A 5 14.57 -27.82 -10.76
N ALA A 6 15.53 -27.41 -11.56
CA ALA A 6 16.28 -26.17 -11.39
C ALA A 6 15.34 -24.96 -11.68
N VAL A 7 14.53 -24.61 -10.69
CA VAL A 7 13.52 -23.53 -10.79
C VAL A 7 14.18 -22.16 -10.85
N PHE A 8 15.45 -22.05 -10.42
CA PHE A 8 16.21 -20.80 -10.46
C PHE A 8 17.70 -21.12 -10.62
N SER A 9 18.32 -20.58 -11.69
CA SER A 9 19.66 -20.99 -12.14
C SER A 9 20.80 -20.65 -11.18
N PHE A 10 20.65 -19.63 -10.33
CA PHE A 10 21.72 -19.10 -9.48
C PHE A 10 21.29 -18.90 -8.03
N ALA A 11 20.42 -19.77 -7.51
CA ALA A 11 20.02 -19.70 -6.11
C ALA A 11 21.25 -19.91 -5.18
N LYS A 12 21.48 -18.96 -4.28
CA LYS A 12 22.53 -19.04 -3.26
C LYS A 12 22.12 -20.03 -2.17
N SER A 13 23.14 -20.60 -1.47
CA SER A 13 22.87 -21.40 -0.29
C SER A 13 22.30 -20.55 0.84
N PRO A 14 21.17 -20.94 1.47
CA PRO A 14 20.66 -20.24 2.64
C PRO A 14 21.68 -20.16 3.78
N PHE A 15 22.44 -21.21 4.03
CA PHE A 15 23.48 -21.26 5.09
C PHE A 15 24.59 -20.23 4.85
N ALA A 16 25.07 -20.11 3.60
CA ALA A 16 26.06 -19.09 3.26
C ALA A 16 25.53 -17.66 3.44
N VAL A 17 24.25 -17.44 3.14
CA VAL A 17 23.61 -16.14 3.36
C VAL A 17 23.40 -15.90 4.85
N GLU A 18 23.02 -16.89 5.65
CA GLU A 18 22.94 -16.77 7.11
C GLU A 18 24.27 -16.33 7.72
N ASP A 19 25.39 -16.92 7.28
CA ASP A 19 26.73 -16.55 7.77
C ASP A 19 27.05 -15.10 7.36
N CYS A 20 26.75 -14.71 6.13
CA CYS A 20 26.92 -13.32 5.70
C CYS A 20 26.09 -12.36 6.55
N LEU A 21 24.83 -12.68 6.83
CA LEU A 21 23.95 -11.87 7.65
C LEU A 21 24.47 -11.70 9.09
N ARG A 22 24.97 -12.79 9.69
CA ARG A 22 25.59 -12.74 11.03
C ARG A 22 26.81 -11.83 11.06
N VAL A 23 27.69 -11.95 10.07
CA VAL A 23 28.91 -11.12 9.99
C VAL A 23 28.58 -9.66 9.71
N SER A 24 27.47 -9.40 8.98
CA SER A 24 27.03 -8.04 8.66
C SER A 24 26.24 -7.34 9.78
N GLY A 25 26.13 -7.94 10.96
CA GLY A 25 25.50 -7.32 12.13
C GLY A 25 24.07 -7.73 12.41
N LEU A 26 23.49 -8.73 11.70
CA LEU A 26 22.19 -9.31 12.03
C LEU A 26 22.21 -10.27 13.23
N THR A 27 23.15 -10.08 14.14
CA THR A 27 23.16 -10.74 15.44
C THR A 27 22.04 -10.22 16.35
N GLU A 28 21.65 -8.95 16.17
CA GLU A 28 20.54 -8.35 16.92
C GLU A 28 19.20 -8.97 16.52
N PRO A 29 18.39 -9.42 17.49
CA PRO A 29 17.19 -10.21 17.22
C PRO A 29 16.02 -9.42 16.59
N ASP A 30 16.09 -8.10 16.49
CA ASP A 30 15.05 -7.20 15.95
C ASP A 30 15.51 -6.42 14.70
N SER A 31 16.63 -6.79 14.11
CA SER A 31 17.21 -6.13 12.93
C SER A 31 16.29 -6.15 11.71
N LEU A 32 16.54 -5.21 10.78
CA LEU A 32 15.89 -5.13 9.47
C LEU A 32 16.89 -5.36 8.35
N VAL A 33 16.57 -6.28 7.44
CA VAL A 33 17.32 -6.55 6.20
C VAL A 33 16.57 -6.04 5.01
N ILE A 34 17.25 -5.35 4.11
CA ILE A 34 16.69 -4.93 2.82
C ILE A 34 17.54 -5.54 1.71
N ASP A 35 16.89 -6.23 0.77
CA ASP A 35 17.52 -6.83 -0.41
C ASP A 35 16.78 -6.34 -1.67
N TYR A 36 17.44 -5.45 -2.41
CA TYR A 36 16.88 -4.82 -3.61
C TYR A 36 16.89 -5.71 -4.86
N PHE A 37 17.60 -6.84 -4.82
CA PHE A 37 17.68 -7.79 -5.91
C PHE A 37 17.54 -9.21 -5.35
N ALA A 38 16.38 -9.44 -4.72
CA ALA A 38 16.13 -10.62 -3.88
C ALA A 38 16.19 -11.95 -4.64
N GLY A 39 16.03 -11.92 -5.96
CA GLY A 39 16.14 -13.09 -6.81
C GLY A 39 15.17 -14.18 -6.35
N SER A 40 15.73 -15.33 -5.99
CA SER A 40 14.93 -16.45 -5.47
C SER A 40 14.45 -16.27 -4.02
N GLY A 41 14.75 -15.15 -3.33
CA GLY A 41 14.35 -14.89 -1.95
C GLY A 41 15.21 -15.59 -0.88
N THR A 42 16.49 -15.86 -1.19
CA THR A 42 17.38 -16.56 -0.23
C THR A 42 17.62 -15.74 1.04
N THR A 43 17.71 -14.41 0.94
CA THR A 43 17.90 -13.52 2.08
C THR A 43 16.72 -13.60 3.06
N GLY A 44 15.48 -13.58 2.57
CA GLY A 44 14.29 -13.75 3.41
C GLY A 44 14.25 -15.14 4.06
N HIS A 45 14.60 -16.20 3.32
CA HIS A 45 14.69 -17.55 3.86
C HIS A 45 15.75 -17.64 4.99
N ALA A 46 16.93 -17.08 4.79
CA ALA A 46 17.99 -17.04 5.80
C ALA A 46 17.55 -16.27 7.06
N THR A 47 16.86 -15.13 6.89
CA THR A 47 16.32 -14.34 8.01
C THR A 47 15.28 -15.15 8.81
N ILE A 48 14.38 -15.86 8.13
CA ILE A 48 13.38 -16.74 8.78
C ILE A 48 14.09 -17.87 9.54
N SER A 49 15.14 -18.46 8.96
CA SER A 49 15.96 -19.48 9.61
C SER A 49 16.62 -18.95 10.89
N LEU A 50 17.22 -17.76 10.85
CA LEU A 50 17.82 -17.13 12.04
C LEU A 50 16.78 -16.91 13.14
N ASN A 51 15.60 -16.36 12.80
CA ASN A 51 14.52 -16.16 13.77
C ASN A 51 14.04 -17.50 14.39
N ARG A 52 14.04 -18.59 13.59
CA ARG A 52 13.68 -19.92 14.09
C ARG A 52 14.71 -20.45 15.09
N HIS A 53 16.01 -20.17 14.88
CA HIS A 53 17.09 -20.65 15.73
C HIS A 53 17.14 -19.96 17.10
N ASP A 54 16.91 -18.65 17.14
CA ASP A 54 17.09 -17.84 18.35
C ASP A 54 15.81 -17.17 18.85
N SER A 55 14.66 -17.49 18.24
CA SER A 55 13.36 -16.87 18.56
C SER A 55 13.35 -15.35 18.34
N GLY A 56 14.18 -14.85 17.44
CA GLY A 56 14.28 -13.44 17.07
C GLY A 56 13.05 -12.97 16.28
N SER A 57 12.96 -11.65 16.13
CA SER A 57 11.90 -10.93 15.40
C SER A 57 12.46 -10.11 14.24
N ARG A 58 13.58 -10.52 13.66
CA ARG A 58 14.19 -9.85 12.51
C ARG A 58 13.20 -9.73 11.38
N ARG A 59 13.23 -8.60 10.73
CA ARG A 59 12.34 -8.25 9.60
C ARG A 59 13.15 -8.21 8.31
N TYR A 60 12.47 -8.35 7.19
CA TYR A 60 13.09 -8.22 5.87
C TYR A 60 12.16 -7.48 4.90
N VAL A 61 12.79 -6.79 3.95
CA VAL A 61 12.15 -6.23 2.76
C VAL A 61 12.87 -6.81 1.56
N LEU A 62 12.15 -7.50 0.70
CA LEU A 62 12.67 -8.13 -0.52
C LEU A 62 12.05 -7.43 -1.72
N VAL A 63 12.88 -6.85 -2.56
CA VAL A 63 12.44 -6.15 -3.78
C VAL A 63 12.97 -6.92 -4.98
N ASP A 64 12.10 -7.20 -5.94
CA ASP A 64 12.47 -7.82 -7.20
C ASP A 64 11.44 -7.51 -8.29
N GLN A 65 11.88 -7.40 -9.54
CA GLN A 65 11.04 -7.15 -10.70
C GLN A 65 10.96 -8.35 -11.66
N GLY A 66 11.58 -9.49 -11.29
CA GLY A 66 11.64 -10.67 -12.14
C GLY A 66 10.30 -11.42 -12.24
N GLU A 67 10.00 -11.97 -13.41
CA GLU A 67 8.80 -12.79 -13.66
C GLU A 67 8.69 -14.00 -12.70
N TYR A 68 9.80 -14.43 -12.15
CA TYR A 68 9.89 -15.52 -11.16
C TYR A 68 9.38 -15.13 -9.76
N PHE A 69 9.00 -13.89 -9.53
CA PHE A 69 8.53 -13.41 -8.22
C PHE A 69 7.41 -14.29 -7.66
N ASP A 70 6.33 -14.48 -8.44
CA ASP A 70 5.19 -15.30 -8.01
C ASP A 70 5.47 -16.81 -8.03
N GLY A 71 6.33 -17.27 -8.95
CA GLY A 71 6.62 -18.70 -9.12
C GLY A 71 7.73 -19.24 -8.22
N VAL A 72 8.64 -18.38 -7.77
CA VAL A 72 9.85 -18.80 -7.02
C VAL A 72 9.99 -18.07 -5.70
N LEU A 73 10.12 -16.72 -5.72
CA LEU A 73 10.41 -15.93 -4.52
C LEU A 73 9.32 -16.10 -3.47
N LYS A 74 8.08 -15.75 -3.80
CA LYS A 74 6.93 -15.82 -2.90
C LYS A 74 6.69 -17.24 -2.36
N PRO A 75 6.64 -18.31 -3.20
CA PRO A 75 6.51 -19.67 -2.72
C PRO A 75 7.70 -20.11 -1.82
N ARG A 76 8.92 -19.62 -2.07
CA ARG A 76 10.05 -19.93 -1.21
C ARG A 76 9.84 -19.38 0.20
N ILE A 77 9.41 -18.14 0.34
CA ILE A 77 9.11 -17.54 1.63
C ILE A 77 7.99 -18.33 2.35
N GLN A 78 6.90 -18.63 1.65
CA GLN A 78 5.80 -19.44 2.20
C GLN A 78 6.31 -20.80 2.72
N LYS A 79 7.13 -21.48 1.94
CA LYS A 79 7.71 -22.77 2.32
C LYS A 79 8.69 -22.66 3.49
N ALA A 80 9.52 -21.63 3.51
CA ALA A 80 10.45 -21.39 4.62
C ALA A 80 9.71 -21.12 5.94
N VAL A 81 8.57 -20.42 5.90
CA VAL A 81 7.70 -20.22 7.06
C VAL A 81 7.05 -21.53 7.50
N TYR A 82 6.58 -22.33 6.56
CA TYR A 82 5.82 -23.56 6.84
C TYR A 82 6.68 -24.67 7.44
N SER A 83 7.89 -24.88 6.94
CA SER A 83 8.79 -25.94 7.43
C SER A 83 10.27 -25.57 7.25
N SER A 84 11.12 -26.01 8.18
CA SER A 84 12.57 -25.91 8.08
C SER A 84 13.14 -26.88 7.02
N ASP A 85 12.54 -28.06 6.88
CA ASP A 85 13.12 -29.16 6.12
C ASP A 85 12.20 -29.64 5.01
N TRP A 86 12.80 -29.79 3.83
CA TRP A 86 12.10 -30.15 2.60
C TRP A 86 12.86 -31.21 1.82
N LYS A 87 12.17 -32.27 1.39
CA LYS A 87 12.70 -33.32 0.52
C LYS A 87 11.79 -33.51 -0.68
N ALA A 88 12.36 -33.46 -1.90
CA ALA A 88 11.60 -33.60 -3.16
C ALA A 88 10.32 -32.76 -3.24
N GLY A 89 10.37 -31.50 -2.76
CA GLY A 89 9.21 -30.59 -2.78
C GLY A 89 8.19 -30.79 -1.67
N GLN A 90 8.35 -31.81 -0.81
CA GLN A 90 7.47 -32.10 0.32
C GLN A 90 8.14 -31.70 1.66
N PRO A 91 7.39 -31.13 2.61
CA PRO A 91 7.92 -30.86 3.93
C PRO A 91 8.18 -32.19 4.67
N THR A 92 9.30 -32.28 5.35
CA THR A 92 9.64 -33.47 6.18
C THR A 92 9.26 -33.26 7.64
N THR A 93 9.00 -32.03 8.04
CA THR A 93 8.57 -31.63 9.38
C THR A 93 7.44 -30.61 9.31
N ASN A 94 6.66 -30.53 10.38
CA ASN A 94 5.64 -29.48 10.57
C ASN A 94 6.17 -28.36 11.48
N ALA A 95 7.50 -28.17 11.53
CA ALA A 95 8.14 -27.15 12.35
C ALA A 95 8.06 -25.77 11.67
N GLY A 96 6.84 -25.26 11.55
CA GLY A 96 6.59 -23.89 11.09
C GLY A 96 7.03 -22.85 12.12
N ILE A 97 7.09 -21.60 11.69
CA ILE A 97 7.32 -20.43 12.55
C ILE A 97 6.14 -19.48 12.44
N SER A 98 5.71 -18.88 13.56
CA SER A 98 4.73 -17.81 13.53
C SER A 98 5.32 -16.62 12.79
N HIS A 99 4.75 -16.30 11.62
CA HIS A 99 5.30 -15.30 10.72
C HIS A 99 4.22 -14.77 9.79
N ALA A 100 4.18 -13.45 9.64
CA ALA A 100 3.36 -12.78 8.64
C ALA A 100 4.25 -12.02 7.67
N PHE A 101 3.91 -12.01 6.40
CA PHE A 101 4.56 -11.17 5.40
C PHE A 101 3.53 -10.57 4.46
N LYS A 102 3.81 -9.37 4.00
CA LYS A 102 2.99 -8.63 3.04
C LYS A 102 3.61 -8.76 1.66
N VAL A 103 2.79 -8.96 0.65
CA VAL A 103 3.19 -8.94 -0.76
C VAL A 103 2.56 -7.72 -1.41
N LEU A 104 3.41 -6.88 -2.00
CA LEU A 104 3.00 -5.69 -2.72
C LEU A 104 3.40 -5.84 -4.18
N LYS A 105 2.52 -5.49 -5.08
CA LYS A 105 2.80 -5.33 -6.50
C LYS A 105 2.57 -3.87 -6.84
N ILE A 106 3.57 -3.27 -7.45
CA ILE A 106 3.53 -1.89 -7.91
C ILE A 106 3.41 -1.97 -9.43
N GLU A 107 2.50 -1.19 -10.01
CA GLU A 107 2.37 -1.04 -11.45
C GLU A 107 3.62 -0.41 -12.05
N SER A 108 3.88 -0.69 -13.31
CA SER A 108 4.98 -0.05 -14.04
C SER A 108 4.63 1.41 -14.36
N TYR A 109 5.65 2.20 -14.63
CA TYR A 109 5.46 3.59 -15.07
C TYR A 109 4.66 3.65 -16.38
N GLU A 110 4.90 2.70 -17.30
CA GLU A 110 4.17 2.57 -18.54
C GLU A 110 2.70 2.25 -18.31
N ASP A 111 2.38 1.40 -17.35
CA ASP A 111 0.99 1.09 -16.98
C ASP A 111 0.29 2.34 -16.45
N ALA A 112 0.94 3.10 -15.58
CA ALA A 112 0.42 4.37 -15.09
C ALA A 112 0.12 5.34 -16.24
N LEU A 113 1.05 5.50 -17.19
CA LEU A 113 0.86 6.35 -18.37
C LEU A 113 -0.28 5.88 -19.29
N ASN A 114 -0.42 4.56 -19.50
CA ASN A 114 -1.44 3.99 -20.35
C ASN A 114 -2.86 4.16 -19.78
N ASN A 115 -2.99 4.36 -18.49
CA ASN A 115 -4.26 4.66 -17.82
C ASN A 115 -4.63 6.15 -17.82
N LEU A 116 -3.76 7.03 -18.35
CA LEU A 116 -4.05 8.45 -18.46
C LEU A 116 -5.11 8.69 -19.54
N THR A 117 -6.29 9.11 -19.13
CA THR A 117 -7.32 9.57 -20.06
C THR A 117 -7.21 11.08 -20.22
N LEU A 118 -6.87 11.51 -21.43
CA LEU A 118 -6.83 12.92 -21.78
C LEU A 118 -8.25 13.48 -21.85
N ARG A 119 -8.68 14.24 -20.87
CA ARG A 119 -9.86 15.12 -20.97
C ARG A 119 -9.46 16.37 -21.75
N ARG A 120 -9.62 16.35 -23.07
CA ARG A 120 -9.30 17.50 -23.92
C ARG A 120 -10.43 18.51 -23.88
N ASP A 121 -10.13 19.72 -23.43
CA ASP A 121 -11.00 20.86 -23.67
C ASP A 121 -10.95 21.21 -25.18
N PRO A 122 -12.09 21.42 -25.87
CA PRO A 122 -12.13 21.80 -27.28
C PRO A 122 -11.26 23.02 -27.64
N GLY A 123 -11.05 23.96 -26.70
CA GLY A 123 -10.16 25.10 -26.87
C GLY A 123 -8.67 24.76 -26.94
N GLN A 124 -8.23 23.76 -26.22
CA GLN A 124 -6.82 23.29 -26.19
C GLN A 124 -6.47 22.50 -27.44
N GLN A 125 -7.42 21.80 -28.04
CA GLN A 125 -7.22 21.02 -29.25
C GLN A 125 -6.80 21.92 -30.43
N GLY A 126 -7.41 23.09 -30.58
CA GLY A 126 -7.07 24.08 -31.60
C GLY A 126 -5.68 24.73 -31.40
N LEU A 127 -5.16 24.76 -30.16
CA LEU A 127 -3.83 25.27 -29.86
C LEU A 127 -2.75 24.25 -30.20
N LEU A 128 -2.98 22.98 -29.86
CA LEU A 128 -2.08 21.87 -30.15
C LEU A 128 -1.90 21.59 -31.65
N GLU A 129 -2.97 21.82 -32.44
CA GLU A 129 -2.90 21.66 -33.90
C GLU A 129 -2.04 22.74 -34.59
N ARG A 130 -1.81 23.86 -33.91
CA ARG A 130 -0.94 24.97 -34.41
C ARG A 130 0.50 24.83 -33.98
N MET A 131 0.84 23.91 -33.12
CA MET A 131 2.21 23.66 -32.67
C MET A 131 2.92 22.67 -33.60
N GLY A 132 4.22 22.89 -33.84
CA GLY A 132 5.04 21.92 -34.56
C GLY A 132 5.17 20.58 -33.78
N PRO A 133 5.42 19.45 -34.48
CA PRO A 133 5.39 18.12 -33.87
C PRO A 133 6.24 17.97 -32.60
N GLY A 134 7.46 18.45 -32.57
CA GLY A 134 8.36 18.35 -31.42
C GLY A 134 7.94 19.21 -30.22
N ALA A 135 7.43 20.43 -30.47
CA ALA A 135 6.92 21.32 -29.43
C ALA A 135 5.59 20.80 -28.86
N ARG A 136 4.80 20.14 -29.70
CA ARG A 136 3.56 19.47 -29.30
C ARG A 136 3.83 18.29 -28.37
N ASP A 137 4.81 17.45 -28.72
CA ASP A 137 5.13 16.25 -27.92
C ASP A 137 5.73 16.66 -26.55
N GLU A 138 6.60 17.69 -26.51
CA GLU A 138 7.14 18.20 -25.26
C GLU A 138 6.08 18.89 -24.39
N TYR A 139 5.17 19.66 -24.98
CA TYR A 139 4.06 20.29 -24.26
C TYR A 139 3.08 19.24 -23.73
N VAL A 140 2.72 18.25 -24.56
CA VAL A 140 1.83 17.15 -24.17
C VAL A 140 2.45 16.35 -23.04
N MET A 141 3.74 16.02 -23.12
CA MET A 141 4.45 15.29 -22.06
C MET A 141 4.52 16.09 -20.76
N ARG A 142 4.93 17.35 -20.78
CA ARG A 142 5.03 18.19 -19.57
C ARG A 142 3.66 18.50 -18.98
N TYR A 143 2.70 18.88 -19.80
CA TYR A 143 1.36 19.21 -19.34
C TYR A 143 0.59 17.99 -18.85
N MET A 144 0.74 16.85 -19.51
CA MET A 144 0.15 15.57 -19.08
C MET A 144 0.73 15.10 -17.74
N LEU A 145 2.05 15.23 -17.54
CA LEU A 145 2.68 14.82 -16.29
C LEU A 145 2.35 15.76 -15.12
N ASP A 146 2.23 17.07 -15.38
CA ASP A 146 2.07 18.05 -14.29
C ASP A 146 0.63 18.38 -13.90
N VAL A 147 -0.30 18.41 -14.85
CA VAL A 147 -1.65 18.95 -14.61
C VAL A 147 -2.75 17.90 -14.82
N GLU A 148 -2.72 17.16 -15.91
CA GLU A 148 -3.79 16.22 -16.25
C GLU A 148 -3.59 14.84 -15.65
N ALA A 149 -2.34 14.44 -15.36
CA ALA A 149 -2.05 13.20 -14.64
C ALA A 149 -2.67 13.23 -13.24
N ARG A 150 -2.63 14.38 -12.56
CA ARG A 150 -3.20 14.57 -11.23
C ARG A 150 -4.71 14.33 -11.18
N ALA A 151 -5.42 14.67 -12.26
CA ALA A 151 -6.89 14.54 -12.32
C ALA A 151 -7.38 13.25 -12.98
N SER A 152 -6.52 12.52 -13.72
CA SER A 152 -6.92 11.36 -14.52
C SER A 152 -6.51 10.02 -13.93
N LEU A 153 -5.45 9.94 -13.12
CA LEU A 153 -5.05 8.70 -12.45
C LEU A 153 -5.99 8.30 -11.32
N LEU A 154 -6.55 9.30 -10.63
CA LEU A 154 -7.57 9.11 -9.60
C LEU A 154 -8.58 10.23 -9.74
N SER A 155 -9.71 9.97 -10.38
CA SER A 155 -10.82 10.91 -10.34
C SER A 155 -11.44 10.94 -8.94
N VAL A 156 -11.97 12.09 -8.53
CA VAL A 156 -12.67 12.20 -7.24
C VAL A 156 -13.84 11.21 -7.14
N GLU A 157 -14.42 10.83 -8.29
CA GLU A 157 -15.49 9.84 -8.39
C GLU A 157 -15.04 8.43 -7.99
N ASP A 158 -13.76 8.07 -8.20
CA ASP A 158 -13.21 6.76 -7.85
C ASP A 158 -13.17 6.55 -6.33
N PHE A 159 -12.98 7.63 -5.57
CA PHE A 159 -13.00 7.56 -4.10
C PHE A 159 -14.41 7.34 -3.54
N ALA A 160 -15.46 7.54 -4.31
CA ALA A 160 -16.82 7.19 -3.89
C ALA A 160 -17.00 5.66 -3.80
N LYS A 161 -16.20 4.88 -4.57
CA LYS A 161 -16.19 3.41 -4.58
C LYS A 161 -14.76 2.87 -4.42
N PRO A 162 -14.10 3.13 -3.30
CA PRO A 162 -12.66 2.89 -3.15
C PRO A 162 -12.26 1.42 -3.25
N PHE A 163 -13.21 0.49 -3.05
CA PHE A 163 -12.96 -0.94 -3.10
C PHE A 163 -13.08 -1.54 -4.50
N ASP A 164 -13.49 -0.75 -5.49
CA ASP A 164 -13.70 -1.17 -6.87
C ASP A 164 -12.79 -0.44 -7.88
N TYR A 165 -11.79 0.28 -7.37
CA TYR A 165 -10.82 0.96 -8.23
C TYR A 165 -9.94 -0.02 -8.99
N GLU A 166 -9.79 0.18 -10.30
CA GLU A 166 -9.06 -0.71 -11.20
C GLU A 166 -8.23 0.08 -12.21
N LEU A 167 -7.06 -0.46 -12.56
CA LEU A 167 -6.21 0.02 -13.65
C LEU A 167 -6.03 -1.07 -14.72
N ASP A 168 -5.77 -0.65 -15.94
CA ASP A 168 -5.34 -1.52 -17.03
C ASP A 168 -3.83 -1.77 -16.91
N ILE A 169 -3.46 -2.98 -16.49
CA ILE A 169 -2.08 -3.39 -16.25
C ILE A 169 -1.62 -4.29 -17.40
N ALA A 170 -0.44 -4.02 -17.96
CA ALA A 170 0.17 -4.84 -19.00
C ALA A 170 0.39 -6.28 -18.51
N VAL A 171 0.01 -7.26 -19.32
CA VAL A 171 0.18 -8.69 -19.02
C VAL A 171 1.30 -9.33 -19.82
N ASP A 172 1.74 -8.69 -20.89
CA ASP A 172 2.84 -9.12 -21.73
C ASP A 172 3.54 -7.95 -22.42
N SER A 173 4.65 -8.23 -23.07
CA SER A 173 5.43 -7.25 -23.86
C SER A 173 4.76 -6.85 -25.19
N ALA A 174 3.66 -7.48 -25.57
CA ALA A 174 2.91 -7.20 -26.80
C ALA A 174 1.85 -6.10 -26.61
N GLY A 175 1.71 -5.56 -25.38
CA GLY A 175 0.80 -4.46 -25.06
C GLY A 175 -0.63 -4.90 -24.70
N ALA A 176 -0.86 -6.20 -24.48
CA ALA A 176 -2.13 -6.66 -23.94
C ALA A 176 -2.26 -6.21 -22.48
N THR A 177 -3.39 -5.59 -22.14
CA THR A 177 -3.69 -5.16 -20.78
C THR A 177 -4.80 -5.97 -20.15
N ARG A 178 -4.84 -5.99 -18.83
CA ARG A 178 -5.92 -6.58 -18.04
C ARG A 178 -6.33 -5.63 -16.93
N ARG A 179 -7.63 -5.43 -16.80
CA ARG A 179 -8.22 -4.72 -15.66
C ARG A 179 -7.81 -5.41 -14.36
N THR A 180 -7.14 -4.68 -13.50
CA THR A 180 -6.58 -5.19 -12.24
C THR A 180 -6.97 -4.27 -11.11
N LYS A 181 -7.50 -4.83 -10.02
CA LYS A 181 -7.86 -4.06 -8.83
C LYS A 181 -6.63 -3.48 -8.16
N VAL A 182 -6.73 -2.21 -7.77
CA VAL A 182 -5.75 -1.49 -6.98
C VAL A 182 -6.28 -1.29 -5.56
N ASP A 183 -5.46 -1.60 -4.56
CA ASP A 183 -5.81 -1.42 -3.16
C ASP A 183 -5.54 0.01 -2.72
N LEU A 184 -6.57 0.88 -2.84
CA LEU A 184 -6.47 2.28 -2.40
C LEU A 184 -6.25 2.42 -0.90
N VAL A 185 -6.78 1.49 -0.09
CA VAL A 185 -6.60 1.50 1.37
C VAL A 185 -5.14 1.34 1.71
N GLU A 186 -4.49 0.33 1.13
CA GLU A 186 -3.07 0.09 1.35
C GLU A 186 -2.19 1.18 0.75
N THR A 187 -2.53 1.65 -0.46
CA THR A 187 -1.80 2.75 -1.11
C THR A 187 -1.80 4.00 -0.24
N PHE A 188 -2.93 4.38 0.34
CA PHE A 188 -3.01 5.55 1.22
C PHE A 188 -2.19 5.38 2.50
N ASN A 189 -2.21 4.20 3.12
CA ASN A 189 -1.37 3.89 4.28
C ASN A 189 0.11 4.17 3.99
N TYR A 190 0.60 3.80 2.80
CA TYR A 190 1.96 4.09 2.35
C TYR A 190 2.21 5.57 2.13
N LEU A 191 1.33 6.25 1.43
CA LEU A 191 1.49 7.67 1.09
C LEU A 191 1.61 8.55 2.33
N ILE A 192 0.85 8.27 3.38
CA ILE A 192 0.93 9.03 4.65
C ILE A 192 1.97 8.48 5.63
N GLY A 193 2.67 7.39 5.28
CA GLY A 193 3.66 6.75 6.14
C GLY A 193 3.08 6.13 7.41
N LEU A 194 1.85 5.62 7.36
CA LEU A 194 1.16 5.08 8.52
C LEU A 194 1.81 3.79 9.02
N THR A 195 2.23 3.76 10.27
CA THR A 195 2.53 2.53 10.98
C THR A 195 1.22 1.88 11.40
N VAL A 196 0.75 0.92 10.61
CA VAL A 196 -0.54 0.26 10.80
C VAL A 196 -0.53 -0.61 12.05
N LYS A 197 -1.55 -0.47 12.89
CA LYS A 197 -1.79 -1.27 14.09
C LYS A 197 -2.90 -2.30 13.86
N THR A 198 -4.02 -1.86 13.33
CA THR A 198 -5.21 -2.69 13.11
C THR A 198 -5.84 -2.35 11.77
N ILE A 199 -6.30 -3.37 11.05
CA ILE A 199 -7.12 -3.22 9.85
C ILE A 199 -8.37 -4.06 10.02
N ASP A 200 -9.55 -3.46 9.85
CA ASP A 200 -10.84 -4.16 9.76
C ASP A 200 -11.51 -3.85 8.42
N ILE A 201 -11.69 -4.89 7.60
CA ILE A 201 -12.26 -4.78 6.25
C ILE A 201 -13.62 -5.45 6.23
N GLN A 202 -14.68 -4.65 6.09
CA GLN A 202 -16.08 -5.06 6.08
C GLN A 202 -16.74 -4.78 4.72
N LEU A 203 -16.20 -5.33 3.63
CA LEU A 203 -16.65 -5.04 2.25
C LEU A 203 -18.14 -5.30 2.03
N ALA A 204 -18.69 -6.35 2.67
CA ALA A 204 -20.12 -6.64 2.61
C ALA A 204 -20.98 -5.51 3.20
N ARG A 205 -20.44 -4.79 4.19
CA ARG A 205 -21.05 -3.63 4.83
C ARG A 205 -20.66 -2.31 4.19
N GLY A 206 -19.76 -2.33 3.21
CA GLY A 206 -19.31 -1.16 2.46
C GLY A 206 -18.32 -0.26 3.20
N PHE A 207 -17.54 -0.76 4.15
CA PHE A 207 -16.52 0.06 4.82
C PHE A 207 -15.26 -0.72 5.18
N ALA A 208 -14.19 0.01 5.42
CA ALA A 208 -12.97 -0.50 6.04
C ALA A 208 -12.41 0.56 6.99
N THR A 209 -11.79 0.12 8.07
CA THR A 209 -11.09 0.98 9.03
C THR A 209 -9.63 0.57 9.17
N VAL A 210 -8.75 1.54 9.26
CA VAL A 210 -7.33 1.34 9.54
C VAL A 210 -6.93 2.22 10.71
N GLU A 211 -6.40 1.61 11.75
CA GLU A 211 -5.82 2.33 12.88
C GLU A 211 -4.30 2.25 12.83
N GLY A 212 -3.65 3.32 13.18
CA GLY A 212 -2.20 3.37 13.21
C GLY A 212 -1.64 4.66 13.79
N THR A 213 -0.35 4.83 13.58
CA THR A 213 0.39 6.02 14.04
C THR A 213 1.13 6.64 12.87
N LEU A 214 0.97 7.95 12.68
CA LEU A 214 1.71 8.72 11.69
C LEU A 214 3.18 8.90 12.10
N PRO A 215 4.07 9.28 11.19
CA PRO A 215 5.49 9.53 11.50
C PRO A 215 5.72 10.58 12.59
N ASP A 216 4.79 11.53 12.74
CA ASP A 216 4.81 12.55 13.79
C ASP A 216 4.26 12.07 15.15
N GLY A 217 3.94 10.79 15.27
CA GLY A 217 3.44 10.15 16.49
C GLY A 217 1.93 10.27 16.72
N LYS A 218 1.18 10.91 15.82
CA LYS A 218 -0.27 11.06 15.96
C LYS A 218 -1.01 9.74 15.77
N ARG A 219 -1.90 9.43 16.72
CA ARG A 219 -2.83 8.29 16.60
C ARG A 219 -3.89 8.62 15.55
N THR A 220 -4.01 7.75 14.58
CA THR A 220 -4.79 8.02 13.37
C THR A 220 -5.77 6.90 13.10
N LEU A 221 -6.99 7.27 12.76
CA LEU A 221 -7.99 6.39 12.20
C LEU A 221 -8.26 6.79 10.75
N ILE A 222 -8.28 5.82 9.85
CA ILE A 222 -8.72 6.02 8.47
C ILE A 222 -10.01 5.24 8.28
N LEU A 223 -11.04 5.92 7.84
CA LEU A 223 -12.35 5.36 7.56
C LEU A 223 -12.63 5.44 6.06
N TRP A 224 -12.59 4.30 5.40
CA TRP A 224 -12.98 4.12 4.01
C TRP A 224 -14.41 3.62 3.92
N ARG A 225 -15.21 4.20 3.03
CA ARG A 225 -16.58 3.75 2.76
C ARG A 225 -16.91 3.74 1.27
N ASP A 226 -17.69 2.79 0.86
CA ASP A 226 -18.47 2.86 -0.36
C ASP A 226 -19.63 3.84 -0.12
N CYS A 227 -19.57 5.01 -0.75
CA CYS A 227 -20.52 6.11 -0.50
C CYS A 227 -21.95 5.78 -0.94
N GLU A 228 -22.13 4.79 -1.82
CA GLU A 228 -23.48 4.32 -2.21
C GLU A 228 -24.09 3.38 -1.16
N LYS A 229 -23.26 2.62 -0.43
CA LYS A 229 -23.72 1.69 0.62
C LYS A 229 -23.79 2.33 1.99
N VAL A 230 -22.89 3.26 2.26
CA VAL A 230 -22.76 3.98 3.53
C VAL A 230 -22.92 5.47 3.25
N ASP A 231 -24.16 5.92 3.20
CA ASP A 231 -24.54 7.33 3.05
C ASP A 231 -24.19 8.16 4.32
N TYR A 232 -24.62 9.42 4.39
CA TYR A 232 -24.34 10.29 5.53
C TYR A 232 -24.91 9.76 6.86
N ASP A 233 -26.12 9.19 6.83
CA ASP A 233 -26.74 8.61 8.02
C ASP A 233 -26.03 7.32 8.45
N GLY A 234 -25.63 6.51 7.48
CA GLY A 234 -24.82 5.32 7.69
C GLY A 234 -23.45 5.66 8.29
N LEU A 235 -22.80 6.70 7.79
CA LEU A 235 -21.53 7.21 8.31
C LEU A 235 -21.68 7.69 9.76
N THR A 236 -22.71 8.48 10.05
CA THR A 236 -22.98 8.98 11.42
C THR A 236 -23.21 7.81 12.39
N LYS A 237 -23.98 6.80 11.99
CA LYS A 237 -24.20 5.58 12.79
C LYS A 237 -22.92 4.76 12.98
N LEU A 238 -22.08 4.70 11.94
CA LEU A 238 -20.80 3.99 11.99
C LEU A 238 -19.86 4.68 12.98
N CYS A 239 -19.72 6.00 12.89
CA CYS A 239 -18.90 6.79 13.80
C CYS A 239 -19.39 6.67 15.25
N GLY A 240 -20.72 6.68 15.46
CA GLY A 240 -21.29 6.44 16.79
C GLY A 240 -20.93 5.07 17.37
N ARG A 241 -20.91 4.02 16.54
CA ARG A 241 -20.49 2.66 16.98
C ARG A 241 -19.00 2.55 17.26
N LEU A 242 -18.18 3.30 16.53
CA LEU A 242 -16.72 3.32 16.69
C LEU A 242 -16.28 4.36 17.73
N ALA A 243 -17.20 5.01 18.44
CA ALA A 243 -16.94 6.08 19.40
C ALA A 243 -16.12 7.24 18.85
N ILE A 244 -16.25 7.52 17.55
CA ILE A 244 -15.53 8.62 16.88
C ILE A 244 -16.32 9.90 17.14
N ASN A 245 -15.84 10.69 18.08
CA ASN A 245 -16.44 11.98 18.42
C ASN A 245 -15.37 12.93 19.04
N PRO A 246 -15.61 14.27 19.03
CA PRO A 246 -14.65 15.22 19.57
C PRO A 246 -14.39 15.06 21.09
N GLY A 247 -15.29 14.33 21.81
CA GLY A 247 -15.21 14.16 23.26
C GLY A 247 -14.14 13.19 23.72
N ASP A 248 -13.94 12.08 22.99
CA ASP A 248 -13.19 10.93 23.50
C ASP A 248 -11.69 11.01 23.24
N LYS A 249 -11.21 11.87 22.34
CA LYS A 249 -9.77 12.06 22.01
C LYS A 249 -8.99 10.75 21.81
N GLU A 250 -9.67 9.72 21.29
CA GLU A 250 -9.03 8.45 21.02
C GLU A 250 -8.04 8.56 19.86
N TYR A 251 -8.37 9.40 18.87
CA TYR A 251 -7.55 9.68 17.70
C TYR A 251 -7.21 11.17 17.63
N ASP A 252 -5.98 11.46 17.21
CA ASP A 252 -5.51 12.83 16.97
C ASP A 252 -5.92 13.33 15.59
N VAL A 253 -6.08 12.38 14.62
CA VAL A 253 -6.53 12.64 13.25
C VAL A 253 -7.46 11.51 12.80
N VAL A 254 -8.53 11.89 12.11
CA VAL A 254 -9.42 10.93 11.45
C VAL A 254 -9.48 11.30 9.95
N TYR A 255 -9.18 10.33 9.09
CA TYR A 255 -9.35 10.48 7.64
C TYR A 255 -10.63 9.79 7.19
N VAL A 256 -11.40 10.44 6.32
CA VAL A 256 -12.65 9.90 5.76
C VAL A 256 -12.69 10.21 4.26
N ASN A 257 -13.12 9.25 3.43
CA ASN A 257 -13.35 9.49 2.02
C ASN A 257 -14.75 10.04 1.75
N GLY A 258 -14.87 10.85 0.71
CA GLY A 258 -16.09 11.52 0.31
C GLY A 258 -16.52 12.63 1.27
N ASP A 259 -17.58 13.32 0.92
CA ASP A 259 -18.15 14.36 1.76
C ASP A 259 -18.72 13.79 3.07
N HIS A 260 -18.60 14.54 4.14
CA HIS A 260 -19.09 14.12 5.46
C HIS A 260 -19.74 15.27 6.22
N ASN A 261 -20.68 14.91 7.08
CA ASN A 261 -21.37 15.84 8.00
C ASN A 261 -21.00 15.58 9.46
N LEU A 262 -19.84 14.95 9.71
CA LEU A 262 -19.40 14.61 11.06
C LEU A 262 -19.07 15.87 11.87
N PRO A 263 -19.45 15.92 13.14
CA PRO A 263 -19.12 17.03 14.02
C PRO A 263 -17.62 17.07 14.30
N THR A 264 -16.99 18.19 13.98
CA THR A 264 -15.55 18.42 14.25
C THR A 264 -15.31 19.07 15.61
N LYS A 265 -16.33 19.71 16.17
CA LYS A 265 -16.23 20.48 17.41
C LYS A 265 -17.35 20.09 18.38
N LEU A 266 -16.99 19.97 19.65
CA LEU A 266 -17.90 19.79 20.76
C LEU A 266 -17.62 20.88 21.80
N GLN A 267 -18.63 21.70 22.12
CA GLN A 267 -18.56 22.57 23.30
C GLN A 267 -18.78 21.72 24.55
N ALA A 268 -17.76 21.65 25.38
CA ALA A 268 -17.89 21.00 26.69
C ALA A 268 -18.93 21.76 27.52
N SER A 269 -19.71 21.03 28.33
CA SER A 269 -20.63 21.66 29.29
C SER A 269 -19.83 22.49 30.30
N GLU A 270 -20.46 23.51 30.89
CA GLU A 270 -19.82 24.30 31.99
C GLU A 270 -19.30 23.40 33.13
N ALA A 271 -19.91 22.25 33.36
CA ALA A 271 -19.51 21.24 34.33
C ALA A 271 -18.14 20.58 33.99
N ASP A 272 -17.76 20.54 32.72
CA ASP A 272 -16.50 19.95 32.21
C ASP A 272 -15.40 21.03 31.97
N GLY A 273 -15.58 22.24 32.46
CA GLY A 273 -14.60 23.32 32.35
C GLY A 273 -14.71 24.16 31.08
N GLY A 274 -15.76 24.00 30.27
CA GLY A 274 -16.08 24.91 29.15
C GLY A 274 -15.09 24.88 27.95
N ALA A 275 -14.08 23.99 27.95
CA ALA A 275 -13.09 23.94 26.90
C ALA A 275 -13.68 23.31 25.62
N GLU A 276 -13.48 23.96 24.49
CA GLU A 276 -13.83 23.43 23.17
C GLU A 276 -12.94 22.21 22.87
N LYS A 277 -13.56 21.05 22.59
CA LYS A 277 -12.86 19.86 22.13
C LYS A 277 -13.02 19.76 20.61
N GLU A 278 -11.90 19.62 19.92
CA GLU A 278 -11.86 19.53 18.46
C GLU A 278 -11.35 18.16 18.03
N LEU A 279 -12.04 17.55 17.06
CA LEU A 279 -11.60 16.37 16.34
C LEU A 279 -11.11 16.77 14.96
N ASN A 280 -9.83 16.49 14.67
CA ASN A 280 -9.24 16.81 13.38
C ASN A 280 -9.68 15.77 12.34
N ILE A 281 -10.75 16.08 11.60
CA ILE A 281 -11.22 15.24 10.50
C ILE A 281 -10.68 15.81 9.19
N ARG A 282 -10.09 14.95 8.37
CA ARG A 282 -9.53 15.28 7.06
C ARG A 282 -10.15 14.42 5.98
N GLN A 283 -10.35 14.98 4.81
CA GLN A 283 -10.72 14.21 3.63
C GLN A 283 -9.51 13.46 3.09
N ILE A 284 -9.73 12.22 2.64
CA ILE A 284 -8.69 11.37 2.06
C ILE A 284 -8.25 11.91 0.71
N GLU A 285 -9.17 12.33 -0.14
CA GLU A 285 -8.93 12.71 -1.53
C GLU A 285 -7.85 13.81 -1.68
N PRO A 286 -7.96 14.97 -1.02
CA PRO A 286 -6.95 16.01 -1.15
C PRO A 286 -5.57 15.57 -0.64
N GLU A 287 -5.54 14.85 0.49
CA GLU A 287 -4.29 14.35 1.06
C GLU A 287 -3.65 13.28 0.18
N PHE A 288 -4.47 12.38 -0.38
CA PHE A 288 -4.03 11.33 -1.29
C PHE A 288 -3.38 11.93 -2.54
N LEU A 289 -4.08 12.84 -3.20
CA LEU A 289 -3.58 13.49 -4.43
C LEU A 289 -2.34 14.33 -4.14
N ALA A 290 -2.33 15.09 -3.06
CA ALA A 290 -1.16 15.89 -2.66
C ALA A 290 0.07 14.98 -2.47
N ARG A 291 -0.08 13.87 -1.72
CA ARG A 291 1.01 12.94 -1.44
C ARG A 291 1.47 12.15 -2.65
N MET A 292 0.55 11.81 -3.55
CA MET A 292 0.88 11.05 -4.76
C MET A 292 1.69 11.87 -5.77
N PHE A 293 1.43 13.18 -5.84
CA PHE A 293 2.03 14.06 -6.84
C PHE A 293 2.97 15.13 -6.25
N ASP A 294 3.12 15.15 -4.94
CA ASP A 294 4.08 16.03 -4.26
C ASP A 294 5.49 15.43 -4.44
N VAL A 295 6.12 15.81 -5.55
CA VAL A 295 7.55 15.57 -5.72
C VAL A 295 8.22 16.60 -4.82
N ALA A 296 8.41 16.25 -3.55
CA ALA A 296 9.30 17.02 -2.70
C ALA A 296 10.64 17.11 -3.41
N ASP A 297 11.15 18.32 -3.57
CA ASP A 297 12.48 18.58 -4.08
C ASP A 297 13.49 17.67 -3.35
N ALA A 298 13.96 16.62 -4.06
CA ALA A 298 14.93 15.66 -3.56
C ALA A 298 16.35 16.18 -3.86
#